data_ff81ab6eeb22490cc4bf30d3ae248137
#
_entry.id   ff81ab6eeb22490cc4bf30d3ae248137
#
_cell.length_a   1.000
_cell.length_b   1.000
_cell.length_c   1.000
_cell.angle_alpha   90.00
_cell.angle_beta   90.00
_cell.angle_gamma   90.00
#
_symmetry.space_group_name_H-M   'P 1'
#
loop_
_entity.id
_entity.type
_entity.pdbx_description
1 polymer ?
#
loop_
_entity_poly.entity_id
_entity_poly.type
_entity_poly.pdbx_seq_one_letter_code
_entity_poly.pdbx_strand_id
1 'polypeptide(L)'
;MIKHLDIVWTNQFKKDYKLAMKRHLDIDLLDDIIRKLACSEQLPEKNKDHALTGNWVGHRECHIQPDWLLFYRIENDLLVLTLPRTGTHSDLFGK
;
A
#
# COMPACT_ATOMS: atom_id res chain seq x y z
N MET A 1 -22.56 0.00 6.87
CA MET A 1 -21.65 -0.54 7.90
C MET A 1 -20.21 -0.53 7.37
N ILE A 2 -19.29 0.04 8.11
CA ILE A 2 -17.90 0.10 7.73
C ILE A 2 -17.23 -1.24 8.06
N LYS A 3 -16.59 -1.85 7.06
CA LYS A 3 -15.80 -3.07 7.28
C LYS A 3 -14.42 -2.68 7.76
N HIS A 4 -13.95 -3.31 8.82
CA HIS A 4 -12.58 -3.18 9.29
C HIS A 4 -11.81 -4.43 8.88
N LEU A 5 -10.69 -4.20 8.19
CA LEU A 5 -9.84 -5.28 7.70
C LEU A 5 -8.66 -5.48 8.66
N ASP A 6 -8.28 -6.74 8.88
CA ASP A 6 -7.05 -7.06 9.61
C ASP A 6 -5.87 -6.79 8.69
N ILE A 7 -4.87 -6.08 9.20
CA ILE A 7 -3.70 -5.69 8.41
C ILE A 7 -2.62 -6.75 8.56
N VAL A 8 -2.14 -7.27 7.42
CA VAL A 8 -1.02 -8.22 7.38
C VAL A 8 0.19 -7.52 6.76
N TRP A 9 1.24 -7.34 7.55
CA TRP A 9 2.50 -6.74 7.14
C TRP A 9 3.45 -7.86 6.76
N THR A 10 3.78 -7.98 5.47
CA THR A 10 4.78 -8.95 5.04
C THR A 10 6.15 -8.56 5.57
N ASN A 11 7.07 -9.52 5.64
CA ASN A 11 8.45 -9.23 6.06
C ASN A 11 9.11 -8.21 5.14
N GLN A 12 8.86 -8.32 3.84
CA GLN A 12 9.42 -7.36 2.88
C GLN A 12 8.84 -5.96 3.10
N PHE A 13 7.53 -5.85 3.37
CA PHE A 13 6.92 -4.56 3.66
C PHE A 13 7.55 -3.91 4.90
N LYS A 14 7.82 -4.69 5.94
CA LYS A 14 8.46 -4.17 7.15
C LYS A 14 9.83 -3.57 6.84
N LYS A 15 10.60 -4.22 5.96
CA LYS A 15 11.89 -3.69 5.51
C LYS A 15 11.70 -2.41 4.70
N ASP A 16 10.73 -2.40 3.81
CA ASP A 16 10.41 -1.23 3.00
C ASP A 16 9.99 -0.03 3.88
N TYR A 17 9.21 -0.31 4.92
CA TYR A 17 8.76 0.71 5.88
C TYR A 17 9.95 1.35 6.59
N LYS A 18 10.87 0.52 7.07
CA LYS A 18 12.09 1.01 7.73
C LYS A 18 12.95 1.85 6.78
N LEU A 19 13.04 1.43 5.52
CA LEU A 19 13.78 2.19 4.51
C LEU A 19 13.14 3.55 4.25
N ALA A 20 11.80 3.60 4.19
CA ALA A 20 11.08 4.87 4.04
C ALA A 20 11.39 5.82 5.21
N MET A 21 11.44 5.29 6.43
CA MET A 21 11.81 6.08 7.61
C MET A 21 13.24 6.62 7.49
N LYS A 22 14.19 5.78 7.05
CA LYS A 22 15.59 6.21 6.85
C LYS A 22 15.72 7.29 5.79
N ARG A 23 14.86 7.27 4.78
CA ARG A 23 14.83 8.28 3.72
C ARG A 23 14.10 9.56 4.14
N HIS A 24 13.65 9.62 5.38
CA HIS A 24 12.90 10.76 5.93
C HIS A 24 11.61 11.07 5.18
N LEU A 25 10.97 10.04 4.61
CA LEU A 25 9.65 10.20 4.01
C LEU A 25 8.62 10.42 5.12
N ASP A 26 7.55 11.13 4.76
CA ASP A 26 6.47 11.42 5.73
C ASP A 26 5.64 10.16 5.98
N ILE A 27 6.05 9.38 6.98
CA ILE A 27 5.44 8.11 7.33
C ILE A 27 3.96 8.28 7.69
N ASP A 28 3.55 9.44 8.21
CA ASP A 28 2.16 9.69 8.55
C ASP A 28 1.25 9.63 7.31
N LEU A 29 1.77 9.99 6.14
CA LEU A 29 1.03 9.86 4.88
C LEU A 29 0.75 8.40 4.55
N LEU A 30 1.75 7.53 4.74
CA LEU A 30 1.60 6.10 4.51
C LEU A 30 0.62 5.49 5.51
N ASP A 31 0.79 5.80 6.80
CA ASP A 31 -0.08 5.29 7.86
C ASP A 31 -1.53 5.71 7.63
N ASP A 32 -1.77 6.94 7.17
CA ASP A 32 -3.11 7.44 6.90
C ASP A 32 -3.78 6.65 5.76
N ILE A 33 -3.03 6.36 4.70
CA ILE A 33 -3.56 5.56 3.58
C ILE A 33 -3.87 4.13 4.03
N ILE A 34 -2.98 3.52 4.80
CA ILE A 34 -3.21 2.16 5.32
C ILE A 34 -4.46 2.15 6.19
N ARG A 35 -4.65 3.14 7.05
CA ARG A 35 -5.83 3.25 7.89
C ARG A 35 -7.11 3.36 7.05
N LYS A 36 -7.08 4.19 6.01
CA LYS A 36 -8.25 4.34 5.12
C LYS A 36 -8.59 3.03 4.43
N LEU A 37 -7.59 2.33 3.92
CA LEU A 37 -7.79 1.02 3.28
C LEU A 37 -8.33 0.00 4.28
N ALA A 38 -7.80 -0.02 5.49
CA ALA A 38 -8.25 -0.94 6.54
C ALA A 38 -9.70 -0.66 6.95
N CYS A 39 -10.14 0.59 6.86
CA CYS A 39 -11.52 0.98 7.16
C CYS A 39 -12.44 0.88 5.94
N SER A 40 -11.96 0.32 4.83
CA SER A 40 -12.70 0.18 3.57
C SER A 40 -13.15 1.52 3.00
N GLU A 41 -12.39 2.59 3.26
CA GLU A 41 -12.65 3.90 2.68
C GLU A 41 -12.07 3.97 1.26
N GLN A 42 -12.75 4.71 0.40
CA GLN A 42 -12.24 4.97 -0.94
C GLN A 42 -11.15 6.04 -0.88
N LEU A 43 -10.03 5.81 -1.57
CA LEU A 43 -8.95 6.79 -1.62
C LEU A 43 -9.31 7.95 -2.55
N PRO A 44 -8.83 9.18 -2.26
CA PRO A 44 -8.97 10.30 -3.19
C PRO A 44 -8.33 10.02 -4.54
N GLU A 45 -8.82 10.65 -5.60
CA GLU A 45 -8.30 10.49 -6.97
C GLU A 45 -6.79 10.77 -7.07
N LYS A 46 -6.29 11.70 -6.27
CA LYS A 46 -4.87 12.05 -6.27
C LYS A 46 -3.95 10.89 -5.97
N ASN A 47 -4.46 9.86 -5.30
CA ASN A 47 -3.68 8.67 -4.96
C ASN A 47 -3.64 7.63 -6.09
N LYS A 48 -4.36 7.86 -7.19
CA LYS A 48 -4.32 7.04 -8.42
C LYS A 48 -4.39 5.55 -8.14
N ASP A 49 -5.33 5.13 -7.30
CA ASP A 49 -5.54 3.73 -6.95
C ASP A 49 -5.99 2.94 -8.19
N HIS A 50 -5.27 1.88 -8.52
CA HIS A 50 -5.58 1.03 -9.68
C HIS A 50 -5.05 -0.39 -9.51
N ALA A 51 -5.65 -1.33 -10.27
CA ALA A 51 -5.21 -2.71 -10.28
C ALA A 51 -3.88 -2.88 -10.99
N LEU A 52 -3.04 -3.77 -10.49
CA LEU A 52 -1.78 -4.14 -11.12
C LEU A 52 -1.97 -5.31 -12.06
N THR A 53 -1.03 -5.47 -13.00
CA THR A 53 -1.01 -6.56 -13.97
C THR A 53 0.33 -7.30 -13.89
N GLY A 54 0.53 -8.31 -14.76
CA GLY A 54 1.77 -9.06 -14.81
C GLY A 54 2.02 -9.84 -13.52
N ASN A 55 3.24 -9.75 -13.01
CA ASN A 55 3.64 -10.49 -11.81
C ASN A 55 2.87 -10.08 -10.56
N TRP A 56 2.20 -8.94 -10.58
CA TRP A 56 1.45 -8.42 -9.46
C TRP A 56 -0.07 -8.49 -9.64
N VAL A 57 -0.53 -9.31 -10.61
CA VAL A 57 -1.97 -9.50 -10.83
C VAL A 57 -2.64 -9.92 -9.51
N GLY A 58 -3.82 -9.39 -9.24
CA GLY A 58 -4.52 -9.63 -7.98
C GLY A 58 -4.21 -8.63 -6.89
N HIS A 59 -3.23 -7.76 -7.12
CA HIS A 59 -2.86 -6.67 -6.22
C HIS A 59 -3.27 -5.33 -6.81
N ARG A 60 -3.29 -4.31 -5.97
CA ARG A 60 -3.55 -2.94 -6.39
C ARG A 60 -2.39 -2.05 -5.98
N GLU A 61 -2.27 -0.91 -6.63
CA GLU A 61 -1.26 0.10 -6.34
C GLU A 61 -1.95 1.44 -6.09
N CYS A 62 -1.45 2.18 -5.12
CA CYS A 62 -1.82 3.59 -4.99
C CYS A 62 -0.56 4.41 -4.78
N HIS A 63 -0.66 5.72 -5.08
CA HIS A 63 0.43 6.67 -4.91
C HIS A 63 0.25 7.41 -3.59
N ILE A 64 1.21 7.26 -2.68
CA ILE A 64 1.26 8.08 -1.45
C ILE A 64 1.72 9.47 -1.82
N GLN A 65 2.76 9.54 -2.65
CA GLN A 65 3.30 10.73 -3.32
C GLN A 65 3.65 10.33 -4.75
N PRO A 66 3.98 11.26 -5.66
CA PRO A 66 4.18 10.91 -7.08
C PRO A 66 5.15 9.75 -7.34
N ASP A 67 6.23 9.63 -6.56
CA ASP A 67 7.17 8.50 -6.68
C ASP A 67 7.26 7.68 -5.40
N TRP A 68 6.18 7.60 -4.66
CA TRP A 68 6.12 6.73 -3.48
C TRP A 68 4.84 5.93 -3.53
N LEU A 69 4.98 4.63 -3.81
CA LEU A 69 3.88 3.70 -4.09
C LEU A 69 3.62 2.78 -2.92
N LEU A 70 2.37 2.35 -2.80
CA LEU A 70 1.98 1.27 -1.90
C LEU A 70 1.28 0.20 -2.72
N PHE A 71 1.80 -1.03 -2.66
CA PHE A 71 1.11 -2.20 -3.19
C PHE A 71 0.26 -2.78 -2.08
N TYR A 72 -0.95 -3.23 -2.40
CA TYR A 72 -1.81 -3.86 -1.41
C TYR A 72 -2.76 -4.86 -2.06
N ARG A 73 -3.31 -5.73 -1.23
CA ARG A 73 -4.33 -6.68 -1.66
C ARG A 73 -5.39 -6.77 -0.57
N ILE A 74 -6.65 -6.67 -0.98
CA ILE A 74 -7.80 -6.81 -0.09
C ILE A 74 -8.49 -8.13 -0.39
N GLU A 75 -8.64 -8.96 0.63
CA GLU A 75 -9.40 -10.21 0.56
C GLU A 75 -10.66 -10.02 1.40
N ASN A 76 -11.74 -9.61 0.74
CA ASN A 76 -12.99 -9.27 1.43
C ASN A 76 -13.60 -10.43 2.18
N ASP A 77 -13.48 -11.64 1.65
CA ASP A 77 -14.01 -12.85 2.29
C ASP A 77 -13.36 -13.13 3.65
N LEU A 78 -12.09 -12.78 3.77
CA LEU A 78 -11.31 -13.00 4.99
C LEU A 78 -11.19 -11.73 5.82
N LEU A 79 -11.66 -10.59 5.34
CA LEU A 79 -11.51 -9.27 5.95
C LEU A 79 -10.05 -8.95 6.24
N VAL A 80 -9.19 -9.19 5.23
CA VAL A 80 -7.73 -9.02 5.36
C VAL A 80 -7.21 -8.01 4.34
N LEU A 81 -6.35 -7.12 4.80
CA LEU A 81 -5.55 -6.21 3.99
C LEU A 81 -4.09 -6.63 4.09
N THR A 82 -3.54 -7.11 2.99
CA THR A 82 -2.13 -7.51 2.92
C THR A 82 -1.30 -6.40 2.28
N LEU A 83 -0.15 -6.09 2.89
CA LEU A 83 0.76 -5.06 2.43
C LEU A 83 2.07 -5.72 1.98
N PRO A 84 2.23 -6.03 0.68
CA PRO A 84 3.44 -6.71 0.20
C PRO A 84 4.63 -5.78 0.03
N ARG A 85 4.44 -4.56 -0.46
CA ARG A 85 5.55 -3.64 -0.76
C ARG A 85 5.15 -2.17 -0.63
N THR A 86 6.12 -1.33 -0.31
CA THR A 86 6.06 0.11 -0.54
C THR A 86 7.44 0.60 -0.98
N GLY A 87 7.50 1.65 -1.78
CA GLY A 87 8.77 2.20 -2.26
C GLY A 87 8.58 3.07 -3.50
N THR A 88 9.70 3.49 -4.08
CA THR A 88 9.69 4.25 -5.33
C THR A 88 9.41 3.32 -6.52
N HIS A 89 9.16 3.91 -7.70
CA HIS A 89 9.05 3.10 -8.93
C HIS A 89 10.32 2.28 -9.14
N SER A 90 11.48 2.86 -8.89
CA SER A 90 12.75 2.15 -9.02
C SER A 90 12.85 0.98 -8.05
N ASP A 91 12.43 1.18 -6.79
CA ASP A 91 12.47 0.12 -5.78
C ASP A 91 11.59 -1.07 -6.17
N LEU A 92 10.41 -0.80 -6.72
CA LEU A 92 9.38 -1.83 -6.95
C LEU A 92 9.42 -2.43 -8.33
N PHE A 93 9.86 -1.68 -9.33
CA PHE A 93 9.89 -2.13 -10.74
C PHE A 93 11.29 -2.22 -11.32
N GLY A 94 12.32 -1.84 -10.56
CA GLY A 94 13.71 -1.93 -11.03
C GLY A 94 14.10 -0.94 -12.11
N LYS A 95 13.40 0.18 -12.20
CA LYS A 95 13.64 1.18 -13.27
C LYS A 95 14.11 2.50 -12.74
#